data_f2f858d218fd85e13272638ef073d6a0
#
_entry.id   f2f858d218fd85e13272638ef073d6a0
#
_cell.length_a   1.000
_cell.length_b   1.000
_cell.length_c   1.000
_cell.angle_alpha   90.00
_cell.angle_beta   90.00
_cell.angle_gamma   90.00
#
_symmetry.space_group_name_H-M   'P 1'
#
loop_
_entity.id
_entity.type
_entity.pdbx_description
1 polymer ?
#
loop_
_entity_poly.entity_id
_entity_poly.type
_entity_poly.pdbx_seq_one_letter_code
_entity_poly.pdbx_strand_id
1 'polypeptide(L)'
;MHYTPASFPAETTDLLQGPHWHARMQFYNGEDPATGSASGCCISWLVQHELVPSGVSQVIEQGVEIHRPSLIFVNAKKDGPHVHSVLVTGRTIPVARGSFFLP
;
A
#
# COMPACT_ATOMS: atom_id res chain seq x y z
N MET A 1 -12.15 3.73 0.27
CA MET A 1 -10.91 3.61 1.03
C MET A 1 -10.35 4.98 1.34
N HIS A 2 -9.86 5.19 2.53
CA HIS A 2 -9.32 6.47 2.97
C HIS A 2 -7.81 6.39 3.10
N TYR A 3 -7.12 7.40 2.56
CA TYR A 3 -5.68 7.56 2.68
C TYR A 3 -5.38 8.91 3.32
N THR A 4 -4.53 8.90 4.31
CA THR A 4 -4.00 10.12 4.92
C THR A 4 -2.48 10.00 5.02
N PRO A 5 -1.76 11.13 4.98
CA PRO A 5 -0.35 11.11 5.32
C PRO A 5 -0.17 10.56 6.74
N ALA A 6 0.80 9.70 6.93
CA ALA A 6 1.11 9.20 8.26
C ALA A 6 1.65 10.34 9.13
N SER A 7 1.29 10.31 10.42
CA SER A 7 1.68 11.33 11.39
C SER A 7 3.15 11.16 11.82
N PHE A 8 4.07 11.23 10.87
CA PHE A 8 5.49 11.18 11.16
C PHE A 8 6.13 12.54 11.00
N PRO A 9 7.20 12.82 11.75
CA PRO A 9 7.96 14.04 11.55
C PRO A 9 8.38 14.16 10.08
N ALA A 10 8.26 15.35 9.52
CA ALA A 10 8.57 15.63 8.12
C ALA A 10 10.01 15.31 7.70
N GLU A 11 10.85 14.94 8.65
CA GLU A 11 12.28 14.62 8.47
C GLU A 11 12.52 13.14 8.14
N THR A 12 11.50 12.28 8.28
CA THR A 12 11.66 10.85 8.00
C THR A 12 11.31 10.55 6.54
N THR A 13 12.30 10.67 5.68
CA THR A 13 12.21 10.23 4.28
C THR A 13 12.67 8.79 4.09
N ASP A 14 13.13 8.14 5.14
CA ASP A 14 13.66 6.79 5.12
C ASP A 14 12.52 5.78 5.30
N LEU A 15 12.39 4.82 4.38
CA LEU A 15 11.45 3.71 4.44
C LEU A 15 11.60 2.87 5.72
N LEU A 16 12.77 2.86 6.34
CA LEU A 16 13.05 2.13 7.57
C LEU A 16 12.47 2.79 8.82
N GLN A 17 12.02 4.04 8.72
CA GLN A 17 11.56 4.83 9.87
C GLN A 17 10.05 4.87 10.03
N GLY A 18 9.29 4.19 9.18
CA GLY A 18 7.85 4.05 9.32
C GLY A 18 7.06 4.28 8.03
N PRO A 19 5.74 4.11 8.08
CA PRO A 19 4.87 4.30 6.93
C PRO A 19 4.75 5.78 6.55
N HIS A 20 4.60 6.04 5.25
CA HIS A 20 4.36 7.38 4.70
C HIS A 20 2.87 7.74 4.67
N TRP A 21 2.03 6.73 4.54
CA TRP A 21 0.59 6.89 4.39
C TRP A 21 -0.15 5.95 5.32
N HIS A 22 -1.30 6.41 5.80
CA HIS A 22 -2.21 5.61 6.61
C HIS A 22 -3.49 5.40 5.81
N ALA A 23 -3.98 4.15 5.79
CA ALA A 23 -5.15 3.78 5.02
C ALA A 23 -6.15 2.97 5.84
N ARG A 24 -7.42 3.10 5.49
CA ARG A 24 -8.50 2.26 5.98
C ARG A 24 -9.37 1.82 4.82
N MET A 25 -9.70 0.54 4.77
CA MET A 25 -10.64 -0.02 3.82
C MET A 25 -11.85 -0.55 4.54
N GLN A 26 -12.91 0.24 4.55
CA GLN A 26 -14.17 -0.11 5.18
C GLN A 26 -15.17 -0.56 4.12
N PHE A 27 -15.94 -1.58 4.44
CA PHE A 27 -17.03 -2.08 3.60
C PHE A 27 -18.26 -2.33 4.47
N TYR A 28 -19.35 -2.79 3.86
CA TYR A 28 -20.69 -2.85 4.45
C TYR A 28 -20.73 -3.37 5.89
N ASN A 29 -20.00 -4.41 6.21
CA ASN A 29 -20.03 -5.03 7.53
C ASN A 29 -18.65 -5.35 8.10
N GLY A 30 -17.64 -4.64 7.68
CA GLY A 30 -16.29 -4.89 8.17
C GLY A 30 -15.23 -3.94 7.62
N GLU A 31 -14.01 -4.30 7.89
CA GLU A 31 -12.82 -3.57 7.46
C GLU A 31 -11.74 -4.54 7.03
N ASP A 32 -11.12 -4.29 5.88
CA ASP A 32 -10.05 -5.12 5.34
C ASP A 32 -8.71 -4.69 5.95
N PRO A 33 -7.92 -5.61 6.50
CA PRO A 33 -6.62 -5.28 7.08
C PRO A 33 -5.53 -4.94 6.06
N ALA A 34 -5.67 -5.38 4.81
CA ALA A 34 -4.67 -5.11 3.78
C ALA A 34 -5.30 -5.20 2.39
N THR A 35 -5.30 -4.11 1.64
CA THR A 35 -5.97 -4.02 0.34
C THR A 35 -4.96 -3.67 -0.75
N GLY A 36 -4.50 -4.68 -1.49
CA GLY A 36 -3.50 -4.50 -2.54
C GLY A 36 -4.03 -3.73 -3.75
N SER A 37 -5.22 -4.05 -4.22
CA SER A 37 -5.81 -3.41 -5.41
C SER A 37 -5.99 -1.91 -5.25
N ALA A 38 -6.58 -1.49 -4.13
CA ALA A 38 -6.76 -0.08 -3.85
C ALA A 38 -5.43 0.65 -3.60
N SER A 39 -4.46 -0.03 -3.02
CA SER A 39 -3.12 0.52 -2.82
C SER A 39 -2.40 0.77 -4.15
N GLY A 40 -2.58 -0.11 -5.13
CA GLY A 40 -2.07 0.09 -6.49
C GLY A 40 -2.72 1.30 -7.17
N CYS A 41 -4.02 1.46 -7.01
CA CYS A 41 -4.73 2.65 -7.50
C CYS A 41 -4.24 3.92 -6.80
N CYS A 42 -4.03 3.86 -5.50
CA CYS A 42 -3.54 4.99 -4.71
C CYS A 42 -2.17 5.48 -5.20
N ILE A 43 -1.20 4.59 -5.33
CA ILE A 43 0.14 5.00 -5.78
C ILE A 43 0.13 5.51 -7.21
N SER A 44 -0.71 4.93 -8.07
CA SER A 44 -0.87 5.41 -9.44
C SER A 44 -1.38 6.84 -9.47
N TRP A 45 -2.38 7.15 -8.65
CA TRP A 45 -2.94 8.49 -8.53
C TRP A 45 -1.91 9.47 -7.96
N LEU A 46 -1.19 9.09 -6.90
CA LEU A 46 -0.18 9.94 -6.27
C LEU A 46 0.96 10.28 -7.24
N VAL A 47 1.43 9.32 -8.01
CA VAL A 47 2.47 9.54 -9.02
C VAL A 47 1.93 10.35 -10.20
N GLN A 48 0.70 10.07 -10.65
CA GLN A 48 0.04 10.81 -11.74
C GLN A 48 -0.05 12.30 -11.43
N HIS A 49 -0.39 12.65 -10.20
CA HIS A 49 -0.53 14.04 -9.76
C HIS A 49 0.75 14.62 -9.16
N GLU A 50 1.86 13.93 -9.31
CA GLU A 50 3.19 14.39 -8.86
C GLU A 50 3.26 14.71 -7.36
N LEU A 51 2.43 14.04 -6.56
CA LEU A 51 2.45 14.15 -5.10
C LEU A 51 3.54 13.29 -4.48
N VAL A 52 3.99 12.25 -5.18
CA VAL A 52 5.15 11.44 -4.83
C VAL A 52 6.02 11.25 -6.08
N PRO A 53 7.33 11.07 -5.91
CA PRO A 53 8.24 10.88 -7.06
C PRO A 53 7.98 9.56 -7.79
N SER A 54 8.14 9.57 -9.11
CA SER A 54 8.09 8.38 -9.95
C SER A 54 9.20 7.39 -9.56
N GLY A 55 8.83 6.12 -9.40
CA GLY A 55 9.77 5.04 -9.14
C GLY A 55 10.28 4.95 -7.71
N VAL A 56 9.82 5.80 -6.81
CA VAL A 56 10.21 5.78 -5.39
C VAL A 56 9.18 5.00 -4.59
N SER A 57 9.63 4.02 -3.81
CA SER A 57 8.75 3.24 -2.97
C SER A 57 8.12 4.07 -1.86
N GLN A 58 6.84 3.86 -1.66
CA GLN A 58 6.08 4.41 -0.55
C GLN A 58 5.59 3.27 0.34
N VAL A 59 5.32 3.56 1.59
CA VAL A 59 4.80 2.60 2.55
C VAL A 59 3.44 3.05 3.05
N ILE A 60 2.47 2.17 2.93
CA ILE A 60 1.10 2.39 3.43
C ILE A 60 0.90 1.46 4.63
N GLU A 61 0.49 2.02 5.76
CA GLU A 61 0.00 1.19 6.86
C GLU A 61 -1.52 1.07 6.77
N GLN A 62 -2.03 -0.10 7.06
CA GLN A 62 -3.45 -0.39 7.05
C GLN A 62 -3.79 -1.42 8.13
N GLY A 63 -5.02 -1.42 8.61
CA GLY A 63 -5.51 -2.42 9.57
C GLY A 63 -5.18 -2.12 11.03
N VAL A 64 -4.62 -0.98 11.33
CA VAL A 64 -4.26 -0.58 12.69
C VAL A 64 -5.49 -0.51 13.60
N GLU A 65 -6.58 0.05 13.10
CA GLU A 65 -7.82 0.26 13.86
C GLU A 65 -8.56 -1.04 14.20
N ILE A 66 -8.27 -2.11 13.49
CA ILE A 66 -8.82 -3.44 13.77
C ILE A 66 -7.79 -4.39 14.37
N HIS A 67 -6.71 -3.85 14.91
CA HIS A 67 -5.62 -4.59 15.55
C HIS A 67 -4.96 -5.65 14.66
N ARG A 68 -4.95 -5.41 13.35
CA ARG A 68 -4.29 -6.25 12.34
C ARG A 68 -3.40 -5.40 11.43
N PRO A 69 -2.36 -4.75 12.01
CA PRO A 69 -1.54 -3.83 11.24
C PRO A 69 -0.81 -4.54 10.10
N SER A 70 -0.84 -3.91 8.94
CA SER A 70 -0.14 -4.37 7.74
C SER A 70 0.66 -3.22 7.15
N LEU A 71 1.81 -3.53 6.58
CA LEU A 71 2.60 -2.59 5.78
C LEU A 71 2.56 -3.04 4.33
N ILE A 72 2.12 -2.14 3.47
CA ILE A 72 2.01 -2.37 2.03
C ILE A 72 3.01 -1.46 1.34
N PHE A 73 3.94 -2.04 0.60
CA PHE A 73 4.97 -1.29 -0.14
C PHE A 73 4.47 -1.09 -1.56
N VAL A 74 4.43 0.16 -2.00
CA VAL A 74 3.88 0.52 -3.31
C VAL A 74 4.86 1.37 -4.10
N ASN A 75 4.85 1.18 -5.40
CA ASN A 75 5.71 1.89 -6.33
C ASN A 75 5.02 2.00 -7.68
N ALA A 76 5.17 3.12 -8.35
CA ALA A 76 4.71 3.29 -9.73
C ALA A 76 5.68 4.21 -10.47
N LYS A 77 5.79 4.01 -11.77
CA LYS A 77 6.59 4.85 -12.64
C LYS A 77 5.69 5.66 -13.57
N LYS A 78 6.17 6.81 -13.98
CA LYS A 78 5.48 7.71 -14.88
C LYS A 78 6.40 8.14 -16.01
N ASP A 79 5.92 7.99 -17.24
CA ASP A 79 6.54 8.53 -18.45
C ASP A 79 5.58 9.52 -19.10
N GLY A 80 5.90 10.82 -19.02
CA GLY A 80 4.97 11.84 -19.46
C GLY A 80 3.64 11.71 -18.72
N PRO A 81 2.50 11.59 -19.42
CA PRO A 81 1.19 11.42 -18.79
C PRO A 81 0.87 9.96 -18.42
N HIS A 82 1.75 9.01 -18.72
CA HIS A 82 1.45 7.57 -18.54
C HIS A 82 2.09 7.01 -17.29
N VAL A 83 1.26 6.50 -16.37
CA VAL A 83 1.70 5.71 -15.22
C VAL A 83 1.79 4.25 -15.65
N HIS A 84 2.87 3.60 -15.27
CA HIS A 84 3.13 2.19 -15.58
C HIS A 84 3.95 1.53 -14.48
N SER A 85 4.18 0.21 -14.60
CA SER A 85 4.99 -0.56 -13.66
C SER A 85 4.54 -0.37 -12.22
N VAL A 86 3.23 -0.49 -12.00
CA VAL A 86 2.64 -0.39 -10.66
C VAL A 86 2.95 -1.68 -9.90
N LEU A 87 3.68 -1.54 -8.79
CA LEU A 87 4.06 -2.65 -7.93
C LEU A 87 3.41 -2.49 -6.56
N VAL A 88 2.85 -3.58 -6.07
CA VAL A 88 2.31 -3.69 -4.72
C VAL A 88 2.96 -4.90 -4.06
N THR A 89 3.62 -4.68 -2.94
CA THR A 89 4.38 -5.71 -2.25
C THR A 89 4.00 -5.74 -0.78
N GLY A 90 3.90 -6.92 -0.22
CA GLY A 90 3.63 -7.13 1.19
C GLY A 90 4.48 -8.26 1.76
N ARG A 91 4.38 -8.43 3.07
CA ARG A 91 4.97 -9.58 3.77
C ARG A 91 3.87 -10.60 4.05
N THR A 92 4.24 -11.87 4.00
CA THR A 92 3.34 -12.96 4.32
C THR A 92 3.95 -13.83 5.40
N ILE A 93 3.07 -14.46 6.19
CA ILE A 93 3.47 -15.45 7.19
C ILE A 93 2.91 -16.78 6.71
N PRO A 94 3.75 -17.80 6.44
CA PRO A 94 3.26 -19.12 6.07
C PRO A 94 2.42 -19.71 7.21
N VAL A 95 1.22 -20.16 6.90
CA VAL A 95 0.27 -20.72 7.88
C VAL A 95 -0.02 -22.18 7.59
N ALA A 96 -0.14 -22.55 6.31
CA ALA A 96 -0.48 -23.88 5.90
C ALA A 96 0.10 -24.21 4.53
N ARG A 97 0.28 -25.50 4.25
CA ARG A 97 0.71 -26.00 2.95
C ARG A 97 -0.19 -27.16 2.55
N GLY A 98 -0.57 -27.24 1.31
CA GLY A 98 -1.40 -28.30 0.80
C GLY A 98 -1.25 -28.47 -0.70
N SER A 99 -1.95 -29.43 -1.26
CA SER A 99 -1.97 -29.74 -2.68
C SER A 99 -3.39 -29.76 -3.20
N PHE A 100 -3.59 -29.24 -4.41
CA PHE A 100 -4.83 -29.34 -5.13
C PHE A 100 -4.64 -30.24 -6.35
N PHE A 101 -5.62 -31.10 -6.60
CA PHE A 101 -5.62 -31.95 -7.77
C PHE A 101 -6.69 -31.46 -8.72
N LEU A 102 -6.27 -31.06 -9.92
CA LEU A 102 -7.19 -30.62 -10.96
C LEU A 102 -7.78 -31.82 -11.70
N PRO A 103 -9.09 -31.78 -12.08
CA PRO A 103 -9.71 -32.82 -12.87
C PRO A 103 -9.13 -32.92 -14.28
#